data_0a3fd4f59128af7765a26cfc998c6f68
#
_entry.id   0a3fd4f59128af7765a26cfc998c6f68
#
_cell.length_a   1.000
_cell.length_b   1.000
_cell.length_c   1.000
_cell.angle_alpha   90.00
_cell.angle_beta   90.00
_cell.angle_gamma   90.00
#
_symmetry.space_group_name_H-M   'P 1'
#
loop_
_entity.id
_entity.type
_entity.pdbx_description
1 polymer ?
#
loop_
_entity_poly.entity_id
_entity_poly.type
_entity_poly.pdbx_seq_one_letter_code
_entity_poly.pdbx_strand_id
1 'polypeptide(L)'
;MEIVEIGNLITGIATLVVAIVLLFQLRKQNQQLDIQHKDTVGNVINQLNTRIENLDRLTISDPELNDLWIRGSRDWNNLKNDNERFRFRNLMRLYFQMAKDHFSLQKNGALPEDKVRNRIFPGALLNEKGKAYCFKQFFIGTFEYDEHKKIWFDVFLELWGEDLNKVEPIFFPPTKFK
;
A
#
# COMPACT_ATOMS: atom_id res chain seq x y z
N MET A 1 -53.66 20.89 40.25
CA MET A 1 -52.35 20.42 39.81
C MET A 1 -51.39 20.62 40.97
N GLU A 2 -50.87 19.56 41.53
CA GLU A 2 -49.95 19.63 42.69
C GLU A 2 -48.60 20.17 42.24
N ILE A 3 -47.87 20.90 43.09
CA ILE A 3 -46.55 21.51 42.79
C ILE A 3 -45.56 20.44 42.24
N VAL A 4 -45.71 19.21 42.72
CA VAL A 4 -44.89 18.05 42.30
C VAL A 4 -45.16 17.68 40.83
N GLU A 5 -46.40 17.74 40.37
CA GLU A 5 -46.75 17.44 38.96
C GLU A 5 -46.17 18.49 38.00
N ILE A 6 -46.16 19.76 38.38
CA ILE A 6 -45.57 20.86 37.62
C ILE A 6 -44.03 20.66 37.55
N GLY A 7 -43.41 20.29 38.68
CA GLY A 7 -41.97 20.01 38.72
C GLY A 7 -41.57 18.84 37.80
N ASN A 8 -42.33 17.75 37.80
CA ASN A 8 -42.10 16.61 36.92
C ASN A 8 -42.28 16.94 35.44
N LEU A 9 -43.26 17.77 35.09
CA LEU A 9 -43.51 18.22 33.74
C LEU A 9 -42.33 19.08 33.22
N ILE A 10 -41.83 20.02 34.01
CA ILE A 10 -40.71 20.88 33.69
C ILE A 10 -39.44 20.02 33.49
N THR A 11 -39.20 19.07 34.38
CA THR A 11 -38.04 18.15 34.25
C THR A 11 -38.15 17.29 33.01
N GLY A 12 -39.32 16.78 32.66
CA GLY A 12 -39.56 16.02 31.45
C GLY A 12 -39.27 16.83 30.16
N ILE A 13 -39.75 18.08 30.13
CA ILE A 13 -39.51 18.99 29.01
C ILE A 13 -37.99 19.30 28.89
N ALA A 14 -37.34 19.63 30.00
CA ALA A 14 -35.91 19.90 30.01
C ALA A 14 -35.08 18.71 29.51
N THR A 15 -35.43 17.50 29.96
CA THR A 15 -34.79 16.27 29.50
C THR A 15 -34.98 16.05 27.97
N LEU A 16 -36.20 16.30 27.48
CA LEU A 16 -36.49 16.19 26.04
C LEU A 16 -35.65 17.17 25.21
N VAL A 17 -35.54 18.42 25.66
CA VAL A 17 -34.70 19.44 24.99
C VAL A 17 -33.25 19.02 24.97
N VAL A 18 -32.70 18.54 26.08
CA VAL A 18 -31.33 18.03 26.14
C VAL A 18 -31.14 16.86 25.19
N ALA A 19 -32.06 15.91 25.13
CA ALA A 19 -31.99 14.76 24.22
C ALA A 19 -31.96 15.21 22.75
N ILE A 20 -32.79 16.18 22.38
CA ILE A 20 -32.81 16.75 21.01
C ILE A 20 -31.47 17.41 20.69
N VAL A 21 -30.94 18.22 21.61
CA VAL A 21 -29.62 18.89 21.40
C VAL A 21 -28.51 17.85 21.22
N LEU A 22 -28.50 16.81 22.03
CA LEU A 22 -27.52 15.71 21.91
C LEU A 22 -27.63 14.99 20.57
N LEU A 23 -28.83 14.74 20.06
CA LEU A 23 -29.03 14.14 18.75
C LEU A 23 -28.46 15.02 17.62
N PHE A 24 -28.67 16.34 17.68
CA PHE A 24 -28.07 17.26 16.73
C PHE A 24 -26.54 17.30 16.82
N GLN A 25 -25.98 17.28 18.03
CA GLN A 25 -24.55 17.22 18.24
C GLN A 25 -23.94 15.93 17.67
N LEU A 26 -24.56 14.77 17.92
CA LEU A 26 -24.12 13.48 17.37
C LEU A 26 -24.15 13.48 15.85
N ARG A 27 -25.20 14.01 15.22
CA ARG A 27 -25.25 14.15 13.76
C ARG A 27 -24.11 15.00 13.21
N LYS A 28 -23.86 16.15 13.86
CA LYS A 28 -22.76 17.05 13.47
C LYS A 28 -21.39 16.39 13.64
N GLN A 29 -21.17 15.66 14.73
CA GLN A 29 -19.94 14.91 14.97
C GLN A 29 -19.74 13.83 13.90
N ASN A 30 -20.78 13.07 13.54
CA ASN A 30 -20.68 12.07 12.48
C ASN A 30 -20.33 12.68 11.13
N GLN A 31 -20.91 13.83 10.78
CA GLN A 31 -20.53 14.56 9.55
C GLN A 31 -19.07 15.03 9.59
N GLN A 32 -18.58 15.51 10.72
CA GLN A 32 -17.18 15.92 10.88
C GLN A 32 -16.23 14.74 10.76
N LEU A 33 -16.58 13.59 11.33
CA LEU A 33 -15.80 12.35 11.19
C LEU A 33 -15.72 11.89 9.74
N ASP A 34 -16.82 11.96 8.98
CA ASP A 34 -16.84 11.64 7.55
C ASP A 34 -15.91 12.54 6.73
N ILE A 35 -15.92 13.84 7.02
CA ILE A 35 -15.02 14.80 6.36
C ILE A 35 -13.57 14.48 6.71
N GLN A 36 -13.25 14.30 8.00
CA GLN A 36 -11.90 13.97 8.45
C GLN A 36 -11.40 12.66 7.84
N HIS A 37 -12.28 11.66 7.71
CA HIS A 37 -11.92 10.40 7.07
C HIS A 37 -11.56 10.61 5.58
N LYS A 38 -12.37 11.37 4.83
CA LYS A 38 -12.10 11.70 3.42
C LYS A 38 -10.80 12.48 3.25
N ASP A 39 -10.54 13.46 4.12
CA ASP A 39 -9.30 14.25 4.10
C ASP A 39 -8.08 13.36 4.40
N THR A 40 -8.20 12.45 5.36
CA THR A 40 -7.14 11.49 5.70
C THR A 40 -6.83 10.58 4.51
N VAL A 41 -7.86 10.02 3.87
CA VAL A 41 -7.70 9.19 2.65
C VAL A 41 -7.02 9.98 1.53
N GLY A 42 -7.48 11.22 1.28
CA GLY A 42 -6.87 12.11 0.30
C GLY A 42 -5.38 12.38 0.56
N ASN A 43 -5.03 12.66 1.81
CA ASN A 43 -3.65 12.88 2.22
C ASN A 43 -2.76 11.64 2.04
N VAL A 44 -3.27 10.45 2.37
CA VAL A 44 -2.55 9.19 2.18
C VAL A 44 -2.31 8.93 0.69
N ILE A 45 -3.31 9.13 -0.16
CA ILE A 45 -3.17 8.99 -1.62
C ILE A 45 -2.11 9.96 -2.16
N ASN A 46 -2.15 11.23 -1.74
CA ASN A 46 -1.17 12.23 -2.15
C ASN A 46 0.26 11.85 -1.72
N GLN A 47 0.44 11.35 -0.51
CA GLN A 47 1.75 10.88 -0.04
C GLN A 47 2.27 9.69 -0.87
N LEU A 48 1.42 8.73 -1.22
CA LEU A 48 1.80 7.61 -2.08
C LEU A 48 2.19 8.09 -3.49
N ASN A 49 1.40 8.97 -4.09
CA ASN A 49 1.70 9.54 -5.40
C ASN A 49 3.02 10.33 -5.38
N THR A 50 3.24 11.15 -4.37
CA THR A 50 4.50 11.89 -4.20
C THR A 50 5.72 10.96 -4.10
N ARG A 51 5.59 9.81 -3.42
CA ARG A 51 6.67 8.81 -3.36
C ARG A 51 6.95 8.19 -4.73
N ILE A 52 5.91 7.87 -5.51
CA ILE A 52 6.05 7.34 -6.88
C ILE A 52 6.74 8.38 -7.77
N GLU A 53 6.23 9.61 -7.78
CA GLU A 53 6.81 10.71 -8.55
C GLU A 53 8.29 10.98 -8.21
N ASN A 54 8.64 10.93 -6.93
CA ASN A 54 10.02 11.09 -6.50
C ASN A 54 10.93 9.95 -6.98
N LEU A 55 10.46 8.71 -6.99
CA LEU A 55 11.23 7.59 -7.51
C LEU A 55 11.39 7.65 -9.02
N ASP A 56 10.31 7.97 -9.74
CA ASP A 56 10.34 8.15 -11.18
C ASP A 56 11.26 9.31 -11.56
N ARG A 57 11.16 10.43 -10.85
CA ARG A 57 12.04 11.57 -11.04
C ARG A 57 13.49 11.22 -10.80
N LEU A 58 13.82 10.49 -9.73
CA LEU A 58 15.16 10.04 -9.42
C LEU A 58 15.71 9.15 -10.54
N THR A 59 14.91 8.22 -11.04
CA THR A 59 15.29 7.28 -12.10
C THR A 59 15.48 7.99 -13.43
N ILE A 60 14.66 9.00 -13.75
CA ILE A 60 14.70 9.72 -15.02
C ILE A 60 15.80 10.79 -15.04
N SER A 61 16.02 11.48 -13.90
CA SER A 61 16.98 12.61 -13.84
C SER A 61 18.44 12.18 -13.72
N ASP A 62 18.71 10.95 -13.31
CA ASP A 62 20.06 10.36 -13.26
C ASP A 62 20.25 9.40 -14.44
N PRO A 63 21.06 9.77 -15.48
CA PRO A 63 21.27 8.94 -16.65
C PRO A 63 21.87 7.57 -16.33
N GLU A 64 22.74 7.46 -15.32
CA GLU A 64 23.33 6.18 -14.93
C GLU A 64 22.28 5.27 -14.28
N LEU A 65 21.43 5.86 -13.44
CA LEU A 65 20.36 5.12 -12.79
C LEU A 65 19.28 4.69 -13.76
N ASN A 66 18.98 5.54 -14.76
CA ASN A 66 18.06 5.24 -15.84
C ASN A 66 18.58 4.08 -16.72
N ASP A 67 19.86 4.13 -17.15
CA ASP A 67 20.49 3.04 -17.90
C ASP A 67 20.49 1.73 -17.09
N LEU A 68 20.85 1.81 -15.82
CA LEU A 68 20.81 0.68 -14.89
C LEU A 68 19.40 0.08 -14.80
N TRP A 69 18.38 0.93 -14.65
CA TRP A 69 16.98 0.50 -14.57
C TRP A 69 16.54 -0.21 -15.86
N ILE A 70 16.81 0.38 -17.02
CA ILE A 70 16.45 -0.19 -18.32
C ILE A 70 17.15 -1.54 -18.54
N ARG A 71 18.46 -1.63 -18.32
CA ARG A 71 19.21 -2.88 -18.50
C ARG A 71 18.78 -3.96 -17.53
N GLY A 72 18.69 -3.61 -16.25
CA GLY A 72 18.30 -4.54 -15.20
C GLY A 72 16.86 -5.02 -15.33
N SER A 73 15.93 -4.18 -15.78
CA SER A 73 14.55 -4.57 -16.04
C SER A 73 14.45 -5.61 -17.14
N ARG A 74 15.17 -5.41 -18.26
CA ARG A 74 15.15 -6.32 -19.40
C ARG A 74 15.71 -7.71 -19.05
N ASP A 75 16.87 -7.75 -18.43
CA ASP A 75 17.49 -9.00 -17.95
C ASP A 75 18.49 -8.70 -16.83
N TRP A 76 18.39 -9.43 -15.72
CA TRP A 76 19.34 -9.36 -14.60
C TRP A 76 20.80 -9.55 -15.02
N ASN A 77 21.03 -10.39 -16.04
CA ASN A 77 22.37 -10.67 -16.55
C ASN A 77 23.01 -9.51 -17.35
N ASN A 78 22.21 -8.49 -17.73
CA ASN A 78 22.72 -7.26 -18.34
C ASN A 78 23.38 -6.32 -17.33
N LEU A 79 23.32 -6.63 -16.04
CA LEU A 79 24.01 -5.90 -14.98
C LEU A 79 25.47 -6.36 -14.89
N LYS A 80 26.39 -5.43 -15.03
CA LYS A 80 27.83 -5.69 -15.25
C LYS A 80 28.55 -6.27 -14.04
N ASN A 81 28.12 -5.85 -12.83
CA ASN A 81 28.81 -6.21 -11.61
C ASN A 81 27.86 -6.23 -10.40
N ASP A 82 28.36 -6.65 -9.25
CA ASP A 82 27.55 -6.79 -8.04
C ASP A 82 27.03 -5.45 -7.48
N ASN A 83 27.73 -4.34 -7.72
CA ASN A 83 27.28 -3.02 -7.34
C ASN A 83 26.02 -2.62 -8.15
N GLU A 84 26.03 -2.83 -9.48
CA GLU A 84 24.85 -2.59 -10.32
C GLU A 84 23.68 -3.49 -9.92
N ARG A 85 23.93 -4.77 -9.64
CA ARG A 85 22.93 -5.72 -9.15
C ARG A 85 22.34 -5.29 -7.81
N PHE A 86 23.17 -4.82 -6.90
CA PHE A 86 22.75 -4.29 -5.60
C PHE A 86 21.89 -3.04 -5.76
N ARG A 87 22.31 -2.07 -6.59
CA ARG A 87 21.57 -0.84 -6.88
C ARG A 87 20.20 -1.15 -7.51
N PHE A 88 20.16 -2.02 -8.52
CA PHE A 88 18.90 -2.43 -9.17
C PHE A 88 17.96 -3.13 -8.19
N ARG A 89 18.46 -4.07 -7.39
CA ARG A 89 17.68 -4.73 -6.35
C ARG A 89 17.08 -3.73 -5.34
N ASN A 90 17.83 -2.72 -4.94
CA ASN A 90 17.32 -1.69 -4.02
C ASN A 90 16.24 -0.83 -4.66
N LEU A 91 16.34 -0.48 -5.94
CA LEU A 91 15.27 0.19 -6.67
C LEU A 91 14.01 -0.69 -6.72
N MET A 92 14.14 -1.96 -7.10
CA MET A 92 13.03 -2.92 -7.08
C MET A 92 12.38 -3.01 -5.70
N ARG A 93 13.20 -3.02 -4.63
CA ARG A 93 12.69 -3.04 -3.25
C ARG A 93 11.84 -1.82 -2.93
N LEU A 94 12.21 -0.64 -3.40
CA LEU A 94 11.44 0.59 -3.16
C LEU A 94 10.08 0.53 -3.87
N TYR A 95 10.03 0.13 -5.15
CA TYR A 95 8.76 -0.05 -5.87
C TYR A 95 7.88 -1.14 -5.24
N PHE A 96 8.49 -2.26 -4.88
CA PHE A 96 7.78 -3.35 -4.22
C PHE A 96 7.21 -2.93 -2.85
N GLN A 97 7.98 -2.17 -2.06
CA GLN A 97 7.52 -1.65 -0.77
C GLN A 97 6.33 -0.70 -0.93
N MET A 98 6.33 0.17 -1.94
CA MET A 98 5.19 1.04 -2.22
C MET A 98 3.92 0.25 -2.57
N ALA A 99 4.05 -0.83 -3.33
CA ALA A 99 2.92 -1.69 -3.64
C ALA A 99 2.39 -2.39 -2.37
N LYS A 100 3.29 -2.84 -1.48
CA LYS A 100 2.92 -3.40 -0.16
C LYS A 100 2.22 -2.37 0.72
N ASP A 101 2.75 -1.16 0.81
CA ASP A 101 2.17 -0.07 1.61
C ASP A 101 0.75 0.25 1.11
N HIS A 102 0.56 0.34 -0.21
CA HIS A 102 -0.75 0.57 -0.80
C HIS A 102 -1.76 -0.53 -0.41
N PHE A 103 -1.37 -1.81 -0.55
CA PHE A 103 -2.22 -2.93 -0.16
C PHE A 103 -2.53 -2.94 1.34
N SER A 104 -1.54 -2.67 2.18
CA SER A 104 -1.72 -2.59 3.63
C SER A 104 -2.71 -1.50 4.04
N LEU A 105 -2.67 -0.34 3.39
CA LEU A 105 -3.61 0.76 3.61
C LEU A 105 -5.05 0.39 3.21
N GLN A 106 -5.22 -0.36 2.12
CA GLN A 106 -6.53 -0.89 1.74
C GLN A 106 -7.04 -1.91 2.76
N LYS A 107 -6.20 -2.86 3.17
CA LYS A 107 -6.56 -3.90 4.15
C LYS A 107 -6.98 -3.30 5.49
N ASN A 108 -6.34 -2.22 5.91
CA ASN A 108 -6.63 -1.51 7.15
C ASN A 108 -7.80 -0.51 7.02
N GLY A 109 -8.46 -0.45 5.86
CA GLY A 109 -9.58 0.46 5.61
C GLY A 109 -9.19 1.93 5.45
N ALA A 110 -7.90 2.25 5.40
CA ALA A 110 -7.41 3.61 5.17
C ALA A 110 -7.54 4.03 3.69
N LEU A 111 -7.62 3.06 2.78
CA LEU A 111 -7.94 3.27 1.37
C LEU A 111 -9.10 2.36 0.95
N PRO A 112 -9.93 2.78 -0.01
CA PRO A 112 -10.94 1.90 -0.60
C PRO A 112 -10.26 0.73 -1.31
N GLU A 113 -10.92 -0.43 -1.29
CA GLU A 113 -10.44 -1.61 -2.03
C GLU A 113 -10.46 -1.33 -3.54
N ASP A 114 -9.33 -1.53 -4.19
CA ASP A 114 -9.19 -1.40 -5.64
C ASP A 114 -8.56 -2.67 -6.22
N LYS A 115 -9.43 -3.61 -6.58
CA LYS A 115 -9.02 -4.92 -7.16
C LYS A 115 -8.24 -4.76 -8.47
N VAL A 116 -8.57 -3.76 -9.27
CA VAL A 116 -7.90 -3.49 -10.54
C VAL A 116 -6.48 -3.01 -10.28
N ARG A 117 -6.31 -2.00 -9.42
CA ARG A 117 -5.00 -1.45 -9.07
C ARG A 117 -4.11 -2.49 -8.38
N ASN A 118 -4.69 -3.35 -7.54
CA ASN A 118 -3.97 -4.44 -6.88
C ASN A 118 -3.36 -5.44 -7.87
N ARG A 119 -3.88 -5.55 -9.09
CA ARG A 119 -3.29 -6.37 -10.17
C ARG A 119 -2.37 -5.57 -11.09
N ILE A 120 -2.65 -4.28 -11.33
CA ILE A 120 -1.82 -3.41 -12.17
C ILE A 120 -0.40 -3.28 -11.60
N PHE A 121 -0.25 -3.08 -10.29
CA PHE A 121 1.08 -2.96 -9.67
C PHE A 121 1.96 -4.19 -9.88
N PRO A 122 1.52 -5.42 -9.53
CA PRO A 122 2.29 -6.61 -9.85
C PRO A 122 2.58 -6.76 -11.34
N GLY A 123 1.58 -6.53 -12.20
CA GLY A 123 1.74 -6.59 -13.65
C GLY A 123 2.84 -5.66 -14.17
N ALA A 124 2.84 -4.41 -13.74
CA ALA A 124 3.86 -3.42 -14.13
C ALA A 124 5.26 -3.74 -13.59
N LEU A 125 5.36 -4.33 -12.39
CA LEU A 125 6.64 -4.68 -11.77
C LEU A 125 7.17 -6.04 -12.19
N LEU A 126 6.34 -6.92 -12.77
CA LEU A 126 6.73 -8.28 -13.14
C LEU A 126 6.75 -8.52 -14.66
N ASN A 127 6.42 -7.51 -15.47
CA ASN A 127 6.28 -7.66 -16.93
C ASN A 127 7.59 -7.83 -17.69
N GLU A 128 8.74 -7.63 -17.05
CA GLU A 128 10.05 -7.77 -17.65
C GLU A 128 10.91 -8.82 -16.92
N LYS A 129 11.70 -9.59 -17.70
CA LYS A 129 12.45 -10.74 -17.22
C LYS A 129 13.37 -10.44 -16.03
N GLY A 130 14.09 -9.32 -16.06
CA GLY A 130 15.00 -8.95 -14.97
C GLY A 130 14.27 -8.55 -13.69
N LYS A 131 13.12 -7.88 -13.80
CA LYS A 131 12.26 -7.55 -12.66
C LYS A 131 11.65 -8.81 -12.06
N ALA A 132 11.12 -9.71 -12.91
CA ALA A 132 10.55 -10.99 -12.49
C ALA A 132 11.59 -11.86 -11.77
N TYR A 133 12.81 -11.94 -12.33
CA TYR A 133 13.93 -12.63 -11.70
C TYR A 133 14.27 -12.04 -10.33
N CYS A 134 14.41 -10.71 -10.26
CA CYS A 134 14.72 -10.02 -9.00
C CYS A 134 13.63 -10.25 -7.94
N PHE A 135 12.36 -10.21 -8.34
CA PHE A 135 11.24 -10.52 -7.46
C PHE A 135 11.31 -11.93 -6.91
N LYS A 136 11.47 -12.93 -7.80
CA LYS A 136 11.57 -14.34 -7.42
C LYS A 136 12.72 -14.62 -6.47
N GLN A 137 13.88 -14.01 -6.69
CA GLN A 137 15.07 -14.28 -5.89
C GLN A 137 15.07 -13.60 -4.52
N PHE A 138 14.50 -12.38 -4.41
CA PHE A 138 14.73 -11.54 -3.25
C PHE A 138 13.47 -11.16 -2.46
N PHE A 139 12.27 -11.26 -3.07
CA PHE A 139 11.07 -10.70 -2.46
C PHE A 139 10.00 -11.72 -2.11
N ILE A 140 10.08 -12.93 -2.60
CA ILE A 140 9.08 -14.00 -2.36
C ILE A 140 8.83 -14.25 -0.86
N GLY A 141 9.89 -14.21 -0.05
CA GLY A 141 9.83 -14.45 1.41
C GLY A 141 9.39 -13.24 2.23
N THR A 142 9.08 -12.09 1.61
CA THR A 142 8.77 -10.85 2.34
C THR A 142 7.28 -10.57 2.48
N PHE A 143 6.42 -11.47 2.03
CA PHE A 143 4.97 -11.31 2.15
C PHE A 143 4.49 -11.59 3.56
N GLU A 144 3.77 -10.62 4.12
CA GLU A 144 3.15 -10.70 5.45
C GLU A 144 1.69 -11.20 5.38
N TYR A 145 1.03 -10.99 4.22
CA TYR A 145 -0.39 -11.28 4.02
C TYR A 145 -0.59 -12.28 2.87
N ASP A 146 -1.30 -13.37 3.15
CA ASP A 146 -1.56 -14.43 2.16
C ASP A 146 -2.35 -13.94 0.94
N GLU A 147 -3.32 -13.05 1.13
CA GLU A 147 -4.11 -12.44 0.04
C GLU A 147 -3.25 -11.63 -0.92
N HIS A 148 -2.34 -10.80 -0.38
CA HIS A 148 -1.40 -10.02 -1.18
C HIS A 148 -0.42 -10.93 -1.91
N LYS A 149 0.14 -11.92 -1.21
CA LYS A 149 0.99 -12.96 -1.78
C LYS A 149 0.30 -13.66 -2.95
N LYS A 150 -0.96 -14.07 -2.77
CA LYS A 150 -1.75 -14.73 -3.81
C LYS A 150 -1.87 -13.87 -5.07
N ILE A 151 -2.22 -12.59 -4.96
CA ILE A 151 -2.35 -11.68 -6.11
C ILE A 151 -1.03 -11.60 -6.89
N TRP A 152 0.10 -11.46 -6.22
CA TRP A 152 1.41 -11.39 -6.86
C TRP A 152 1.81 -12.70 -7.53
N PHE A 153 1.52 -13.83 -6.91
CA PHE A 153 1.83 -15.15 -7.43
C PHE A 153 0.95 -15.52 -8.61
N ASP A 154 -0.32 -15.17 -8.58
CA ASP A 154 -1.25 -15.35 -9.70
C ASP A 154 -0.80 -14.53 -10.93
N VAL A 155 -0.43 -13.27 -10.73
CA VAL A 155 0.09 -12.42 -11.82
C VAL A 155 1.42 -12.95 -12.35
N PHE A 156 2.30 -13.45 -11.48
CA PHE A 156 3.56 -14.04 -11.91
C PHE A 156 3.33 -15.31 -12.74
N LEU A 157 2.43 -16.18 -12.30
CA LEU A 157 2.05 -17.39 -13.03
C LEU A 157 1.45 -17.05 -14.41
N GLU A 158 0.59 -16.03 -14.50
CA GLU A 158 0.00 -15.58 -15.75
C GLU A 158 1.05 -15.05 -16.74
N LEU A 159 2.04 -14.31 -16.26
CA LEU A 159 3.07 -13.71 -17.11
C LEU A 159 4.18 -14.68 -17.52
N TRP A 160 4.55 -15.59 -16.64
CA TRP A 160 5.76 -16.41 -16.79
C TRP A 160 5.52 -17.90 -16.80
N GLY A 161 4.28 -18.37 -16.54
CA GLY A 161 3.93 -19.79 -16.52
C GLY A 161 4.54 -20.57 -15.36
N GLU A 162 5.09 -19.90 -14.34
CA GLU A 162 5.77 -20.51 -13.21
C GLU A 162 5.00 -20.31 -11.91
N ASP A 163 4.74 -21.38 -11.19
CA ASP A 163 4.05 -21.36 -9.90
C ASP A 163 5.04 -21.11 -8.76
N LEU A 164 5.04 -19.90 -8.22
CA LEU A 164 5.93 -19.48 -7.13
C LEU A 164 5.63 -20.16 -5.78
N ASN A 165 4.47 -20.80 -5.60
CA ASN A 165 4.19 -21.56 -4.40
C ASN A 165 5.10 -22.81 -4.28
N LYS A 166 5.69 -23.27 -5.39
CA LYS A 166 6.61 -24.40 -5.46
C LYS A 166 8.09 -24.00 -5.33
N VAL A 167 8.36 -22.70 -5.23
CA VAL A 167 9.72 -22.18 -5.13
C VAL A 167 10.09 -21.97 -3.68
N GLU A 168 11.12 -22.63 -3.20
CA GLU A 168 11.68 -22.36 -1.89
C GLU A 168 12.30 -20.95 -1.86
N PRO A 169 11.94 -20.10 -0.89
CA PRO A 169 12.53 -18.78 -0.76
C PRO A 169 14.03 -18.92 -0.43
N ILE A 170 14.87 -18.27 -1.21
CA ILE A 170 16.30 -18.21 -0.94
C ILE A 170 16.51 -17.23 0.21
N PHE A 171 16.63 -17.74 1.43
CA PHE A 171 17.07 -16.94 2.56
C PHE A 171 18.58 -16.68 2.41
N PHE A 172 18.93 -15.46 2.03
CA PHE A 172 20.32 -15.04 2.17
C PHE A 172 20.64 -14.94 3.66
N PRO A 173 21.62 -15.69 4.17
CA PRO A 173 22.13 -15.40 5.50
C PRO A 173 22.59 -13.94 5.53
N PRO A 174 22.43 -13.24 6.68
CA PRO A 174 22.91 -11.89 6.80
C PRO A 174 24.38 -11.88 6.39
N THR A 175 24.71 -11.13 5.35
CA THR A 175 26.09 -10.96 4.90
C THR A 175 26.88 -10.48 6.10
N LYS A 176 27.75 -11.32 6.66
CA LYS A 176 28.74 -10.90 7.64
C LYS A 176 29.63 -9.92 6.91
N PHE A 177 29.38 -8.63 7.09
CA PHE A 177 30.31 -7.60 6.69
C PHE A 177 31.57 -7.83 7.54
N LYS A 178 32.63 -8.32 6.89
CA LYS A 178 33.98 -8.31 7.45
C LYS A 178 34.59 -6.94 7.25
#